data_6ce50f0e21b8f9c9507f976b1837e6c6
#
_entry.id   6ce50f0e21b8f9c9507f976b1837e6c6
#
_cell.length_a   1.000
_cell.length_b   1.000
_cell.length_c   1.000
_cell.angle_alpha   90.00
_cell.angle_beta   90.00
_cell.angle_gamma   90.00
#
_symmetry.space_group_name_H-M   'P 1'
#
loop_
_entity.id
_entity.type
_entity.pdbx_description
1 polymer ?
#
loop_
_entity_poly.entity_id
_entity_poly.type
_entity_poly.pdbx_seq_one_letter_code
_entity_poly.pdbx_strand_id
1 'polypeptide(L)'
;MTYRELINQVLIRLREDTISADWSGNINDSGTVSAYHKVIGSLVNDSKRGVEERHDWLNLRESITFNTVVGTKNYNLNSGQEFKIIDAMNNTTGHHLNQVSKVYINTVKYPTDDNGQPLYYGFNGSDSSNNLKIDLSPVPSEVQTLSFDICKYQDNLLTASSVLKIPAQPVILGAWARAISERGEDGGTQSSLAAQEANEALKQAIILDSGNTQY
;
A
#
# COMPACT_ATOMS: atom_id res chain seq x y z
N MET A 1 -16.64 1.83 -0.60
CA MET A 1 -17.18 1.74 -1.95
C MET A 1 -16.70 0.44 -2.57
N THR A 2 -17.58 -0.34 -3.19
CA THR A 2 -17.23 -1.62 -3.80
C THR A 2 -16.58 -1.44 -5.18
N TYR A 3 -15.87 -2.47 -5.66
CA TYR A 3 -15.22 -2.42 -6.97
C TYR A 3 -16.20 -2.20 -8.11
N ARG A 4 -17.38 -2.87 -8.09
CA ARG A 4 -18.43 -2.64 -9.06
C ARG A 4 -18.94 -1.20 -9.06
N GLU A 5 -19.14 -0.62 -7.87
CA GLU A 5 -19.57 0.77 -7.75
C GLU A 5 -18.53 1.74 -8.31
N LEU A 6 -17.23 1.50 -8.08
CA LEU A 6 -16.15 2.30 -8.64
C LEU A 6 -16.16 2.28 -10.16
N ILE A 7 -16.23 1.09 -10.76
CA ILE A 7 -16.31 0.92 -12.22
C ILE A 7 -17.53 1.65 -12.76
N ASN A 8 -18.71 1.46 -12.14
CA ASN A 8 -19.95 2.10 -12.59
C ASN A 8 -19.88 3.63 -12.50
N GLN A 9 -19.22 4.20 -11.49
CA GLN A 9 -19.02 5.64 -11.41
C GLN A 9 -18.14 6.18 -12.55
N VAL A 10 -17.16 5.42 -13.01
CA VAL A 10 -16.35 5.78 -14.18
C VAL A 10 -17.18 5.65 -15.47
N LEU A 11 -17.92 4.56 -15.63
CA LEU A 11 -18.80 4.31 -16.80
C LEU A 11 -19.86 5.41 -16.97
N ILE A 12 -20.51 5.83 -15.88
CA ILE A 12 -21.48 6.94 -15.90
C ILE A 12 -20.85 8.22 -16.45
N ARG A 13 -19.62 8.56 -16.03
CA ARG A 13 -18.89 9.73 -16.54
C ARG A 13 -18.53 9.61 -18.02
N LEU A 14 -18.31 8.40 -18.48
CA LEU A 14 -18.06 8.07 -19.90
C LEU A 14 -19.35 7.97 -20.72
N ARG A 15 -20.52 8.07 -20.09
CA ARG A 15 -21.85 7.88 -20.71
C ARG A 15 -22.03 6.49 -21.30
N GLU A 16 -21.48 5.48 -20.62
CA GLU A 16 -21.53 4.08 -20.98
C GLU A 16 -22.50 3.29 -20.08
N ASP A 17 -22.91 2.12 -20.55
CA ASP A 17 -23.77 1.22 -19.80
C ASP A 17 -23.07 0.71 -18.54
N THR A 18 -23.78 0.71 -17.42
CA THR A 18 -23.26 0.24 -16.13
C THR A 18 -23.38 -1.28 -15.99
N ILE A 19 -22.56 -1.86 -15.13
CA ILE A 19 -22.62 -3.28 -14.77
C ILE A 19 -23.75 -3.48 -13.77
N SER A 20 -24.81 -4.20 -14.15
CA SER A 20 -25.97 -4.47 -13.31
C SER A 20 -25.82 -5.71 -12.44
N ALA A 21 -25.08 -6.73 -12.89
CA ALA A 21 -24.90 -8.01 -12.20
C ALA A 21 -23.56 -8.07 -11.45
N ASP A 22 -23.55 -8.78 -10.32
CA ASP A 22 -22.32 -9.13 -9.63
C ASP A 22 -21.58 -10.27 -10.36
N TRP A 23 -20.27 -10.27 -10.24
CA TRP A 23 -19.41 -11.38 -10.64
C TRP A 23 -18.66 -11.93 -9.42
N SER A 24 -18.40 -13.24 -9.43
CA SER A 24 -17.55 -13.91 -8.46
C SER A 24 -16.15 -14.13 -9.04
N GLY A 25 -15.13 -14.15 -8.19
CA GLY A 25 -13.74 -14.32 -8.62
C GLY A 25 -13.15 -13.08 -9.30
N ASN A 26 -12.16 -13.29 -10.14
CA ASN A 26 -11.49 -12.19 -10.85
C ASN A 26 -12.38 -11.67 -11.99
N ILE A 27 -12.53 -10.35 -12.09
CA ILE A 27 -13.28 -9.70 -13.17
C ILE A 27 -12.81 -10.14 -14.57
N ASN A 28 -11.52 -10.39 -14.74
CA ASN A 28 -10.94 -10.79 -16.01
C ASN A 28 -11.39 -12.18 -16.47
N ASP A 29 -11.74 -13.06 -15.52
CA ASP A 29 -12.19 -14.43 -15.78
C ASP A 29 -13.70 -14.52 -15.93
N SER A 30 -14.44 -13.43 -15.63
CA SER A 30 -15.89 -13.39 -15.73
C SER A 30 -16.36 -13.40 -17.18
N GLY A 31 -17.21 -14.35 -17.52
CA GLY A 31 -17.92 -14.39 -18.80
C GLY A 31 -19.09 -13.40 -18.91
N THR A 32 -19.55 -12.85 -17.78
CA THR A 32 -20.70 -11.95 -17.70
C THR A 32 -20.33 -10.47 -17.82
N VAL A 33 -19.05 -10.14 -17.69
CA VAL A 33 -18.51 -8.76 -17.78
C VAL A 33 -17.90 -8.54 -19.16
N SER A 34 -18.28 -7.45 -19.83
CA SER A 34 -17.77 -7.12 -21.16
C SER A 34 -16.26 -6.83 -21.15
N ALA A 35 -15.60 -6.98 -22.31
CA ALA A 35 -14.17 -6.67 -22.44
C ALA A 35 -13.87 -5.22 -22.06
N TYR A 36 -14.72 -4.27 -22.45
CA TYR A 36 -14.56 -2.86 -22.12
C TYR A 36 -14.66 -2.59 -20.61
N HIS A 37 -15.61 -3.21 -19.93
CA HIS A 37 -15.75 -3.08 -18.47
C HIS A 37 -14.52 -3.64 -17.72
N LYS A 38 -13.88 -4.69 -18.26
CA LYS A 38 -12.62 -5.23 -17.71
C LYS A 38 -11.47 -4.23 -17.84
N VAL A 39 -11.39 -3.53 -18.98
CA VAL A 39 -10.41 -2.43 -19.16
C VAL A 39 -10.65 -1.33 -18.13
N ILE A 40 -11.90 -0.86 -17.97
CA ILE A 40 -12.19 0.15 -16.93
C ILE A 40 -11.83 -0.36 -15.54
N GLY A 41 -12.08 -1.62 -15.23
CA GLY A 41 -11.66 -2.24 -13.97
C GLY A 41 -10.15 -2.19 -13.76
N SER A 42 -9.36 -2.46 -14.79
CA SER A 42 -7.90 -2.33 -14.74
C SER A 42 -7.49 -0.88 -14.46
N LEU A 43 -8.07 0.09 -15.17
CA LEU A 43 -7.78 1.52 -14.96
C LEU A 43 -8.15 2.00 -13.53
N VAL A 44 -9.20 1.43 -12.93
CA VAL A 44 -9.56 1.68 -11.53
C VAL A 44 -8.47 1.15 -10.59
N ASN A 45 -7.95 -0.06 -10.80
CA ASN A 45 -6.85 -0.61 -10.00
C ASN A 45 -5.55 0.20 -10.17
N ASP A 46 -5.22 0.62 -11.40
CA ASP A 46 -4.04 1.46 -11.67
C ASP A 46 -4.17 2.84 -11.01
N SER A 47 -5.37 3.41 -11.02
CA SER A 47 -5.65 4.67 -10.33
C SER A 47 -5.57 4.50 -8.81
N LYS A 48 -6.15 3.40 -8.27
CA LYS A 48 -6.05 3.03 -6.85
C LYS A 48 -4.59 2.99 -6.42
N ARG A 49 -3.74 2.26 -7.14
CA ARG A 49 -2.31 2.15 -6.84
C ARG A 49 -1.62 3.51 -6.84
N GLY A 50 -1.89 4.35 -7.86
CA GLY A 50 -1.32 5.69 -7.91
C GLY A 50 -1.76 6.62 -6.78
N VAL A 51 -2.95 6.42 -6.21
CA VAL A 51 -3.42 7.16 -5.03
C VAL A 51 -2.78 6.62 -3.75
N GLU A 52 -2.65 5.30 -3.61
CA GLU A 52 -2.01 4.64 -2.46
C GLU A 52 -0.54 5.09 -2.30
N GLU A 53 0.20 5.21 -3.40
CA GLU A 53 1.62 5.58 -3.39
C GLU A 53 1.88 7.05 -3.00
N ARG A 54 0.86 7.91 -3.03
CA ARG A 54 1.00 9.35 -2.78
C ARG A 54 0.92 9.74 -1.30
N HIS A 55 0.41 8.88 -0.43
CA HIS A 55 0.21 9.19 0.98
C HIS A 55 0.18 7.93 1.85
N ASP A 56 0.62 8.06 3.11
CA ASP A 56 0.58 6.98 4.10
C ASP A 56 -0.81 6.91 4.77
N TRP A 57 -1.81 6.45 4.01
CA TRP A 57 -3.22 6.43 4.39
C TRP A 57 -3.46 5.70 5.71
N LEU A 58 -4.23 6.32 6.62
CA LEU A 58 -4.59 5.72 7.91
C LEU A 58 -5.21 4.32 7.78
N ASN A 59 -6.12 4.15 6.83
CA ASN A 59 -6.82 2.89 6.61
C ASN A 59 -5.94 1.77 5.99
N LEU A 60 -4.71 2.09 5.60
CA LEU A 60 -3.72 1.14 5.10
C LEU A 60 -2.64 0.82 6.13
N ARG A 61 -2.72 1.41 7.33
CA ARG A 61 -1.76 1.16 8.40
C ARG A 61 -2.08 -0.14 9.11
N GLU A 62 -1.04 -0.92 9.33
CA GLU A 62 -1.06 -2.20 10.05
C GLU A 62 0.18 -2.28 10.94
N SER A 63 0.12 -3.05 12.04
CA SER A 63 1.27 -3.29 12.90
C SER A 63 1.69 -4.76 12.82
N ILE A 64 2.97 -5.00 12.52
CA ILE A 64 3.59 -6.32 12.56
C ILE A 64 4.29 -6.44 13.91
N THR A 65 3.87 -7.40 14.73
CA THR A 65 4.47 -7.64 16.04
C THR A 65 5.04 -9.05 16.10
N PHE A 66 6.27 -9.19 16.60
CA PHE A 66 6.91 -10.47 16.83
C PHE A 66 7.86 -10.42 18.03
N ASN A 67 8.19 -11.61 18.57
CA ASN A 67 9.18 -11.76 19.63
C ASN A 67 10.55 -12.09 19.04
N THR A 68 11.60 -11.46 19.57
CA THR A 68 12.97 -11.80 19.21
C THR A 68 13.37 -13.15 19.82
N VAL A 69 14.37 -13.75 19.21
CA VAL A 69 15.04 -14.97 19.71
C VAL A 69 16.47 -14.63 20.06
N VAL A 70 16.93 -15.02 21.23
CA VAL A 70 18.29 -14.76 21.71
C VAL A 70 19.33 -15.26 20.70
N GLY A 71 20.28 -14.42 20.37
CA GLY A 71 21.34 -14.72 19.41
C GLY A 71 20.94 -14.72 17.94
N THR A 72 19.67 -14.39 17.63
CA THR A 72 19.18 -14.35 16.25
C THR A 72 19.20 -12.92 15.73
N LYS A 73 19.89 -12.70 14.61
CA LYS A 73 20.01 -11.40 13.96
C LYS A 73 18.91 -11.14 12.93
N ASN A 74 18.50 -12.19 12.18
CA ASN A 74 17.68 -12.07 10.98
C ASN A 74 16.23 -12.44 11.26
N TYR A 75 15.30 -11.61 10.81
CA TYR A 75 13.86 -11.82 10.97
C TYR A 75 13.13 -11.55 9.66
N ASN A 76 12.00 -12.25 9.44
CA ASN A 76 11.11 -12.02 8.33
C ASN A 76 9.92 -11.17 8.80
N LEU A 77 9.64 -10.10 8.07
CA LEU A 77 8.38 -9.36 8.23
C LEU A 77 7.32 -10.02 7.33
N ASN A 78 6.48 -10.85 7.92
CA ASN A 78 5.49 -11.68 7.21
C ASN A 78 4.33 -10.85 6.63
N SER A 79 4.64 -9.87 5.76
CA SER A 79 3.66 -8.95 5.17
C SER A 79 3.82 -8.75 3.67
N GLY A 80 4.64 -9.56 3.01
CA GLY A 80 5.03 -9.38 1.61
C GLY A 80 6.09 -8.29 1.44
N GLN A 81 6.13 -7.64 0.29
CA GLN A 81 7.10 -6.57 -0.03
C GLN A 81 6.46 -5.21 -0.29
N GLU A 82 5.15 -5.18 -0.54
CA GLU A 82 4.45 -3.96 -0.94
C GLU A 82 3.95 -3.16 0.27
N PHE A 83 4.89 -2.75 1.11
CA PHE A 83 4.61 -1.87 2.25
C PHE A 83 5.77 -0.93 2.54
N LYS A 84 5.47 0.14 3.26
CA LYS A 84 6.43 1.10 3.78
C LYS A 84 6.42 1.01 5.31
N ILE A 85 7.59 0.92 5.93
CA ILE A 85 7.69 1.05 7.40
C ILE A 85 7.55 2.52 7.76
N ILE A 86 6.62 2.84 8.64
CA ILE A 86 6.37 4.18 9.18
C ILE A 86 7.18 4.37 10.46
N ASP A 87 7.13 3.38 11.35
CA ASP A 87 7.83 3.39 12.62
C ASP A 87 8.21 1.97 13.04
N ALA A 88 9.21 1.84 13.89
CA ALA A 88 9.61 0.58 14.49
C ALA A 88 9.96 0.80 15.96
N MET A 89 9.37 -0.01 16.84
CA MET A 89 9.53 0.15 18.29
C MET A 89 9.82 -1.19 18.98
N ASN A 90 10.65 -1.14 19.99
CA ASN A 90 10.82 -2.21 20.95
C ASN A 90 9.81 -2.01 22.10
N ASN A 91 8.71 -2.75 22.07
CA ASN A 91 7.64 -2.60 23.06
C ASN A 91 8.05 -3.03 24.48
N THR A 92 9.08 -3.89 24.60
CA THR A 92 9.57 -4.33 25.92
C THR A 92 10.30 -3.20 26.63
N THR A 93 11.03 -2.35 25.90
CA THR A 93 11.87 -1.30 26.47
C THR A 93 11.37 0.11 26.20
N GLY A 94 10.39 0.28 25.30
CA GLY A 94 9.85 1.57 24.89
C GLY A 94 10.76 2.39 23.96
N HIS A 95 11.81 1.78 23.38
CA HIS A 95 12.74 2.48 22.49
C HIS A 95 12.39 2.29 21.03
N HIS A 96 12.47 3.38 20.25
CA HIS A 96 12.35 3.29 18.79
C HIS A 96 13.60 2.67 18.18
N LEU A 97 13.42 1.89 17.12
CA LEU A 97 14.49 1.33 16.31
C LEU A 97 14.74 2.23 15.11
N ASN A 98 16.01 2.57 14.89
CA ASN A 98 16.39 3.39 13.74
C ASN A 98 16.70 2.53 12.52
N GLN A 99 16.15 2.90 11.38
CA GLN A 99 16.50 2.27 10.12
C GLN A 99 17.89 2.68 9.68
N VAL A 100 18.73 1.70 9.33
CA VAL A 100 20.09 1.93 8.84
C VAL A 100 20.39 1.05 7.64
N SER A 101 21.45 1.37 6.89
CA SER A 101 21.87 0.53 5.77
C SER A 101 22.44 -0.81 6.26
N LYS A 102 22.34 -1.85 5.43
CA LYS A 102 22.98 -3.14 5.70
C LYS A 102 24.49 -3.03 5.90
N VAL A 103 25.12 -2.11 5.15
CA VAL A 103 26.57 -1.82 5.29
C VAL A 103 26.84 -1.30 6.70
N TYR A 104 26.04 -0.38 7.20
CA TYR A 104 26.18 0.15 8.55
C TYR A 104 26.09 -0.98 9.61
N ILE A 105 25.08 -1.84 9.54
CA ILE A 105 24.93 -2.98 10.45
C ILE A 105 26.13 -3.94 10.41
N ASN A 106 26.76 -4.12 9.26
CA ASN A 106 27.89 -5.01 9.10
C ASN A 106 29.25 -4.38 9.45
N THR A 107 29.37 -3.07 9.41
CA THR A 107 30.62 -2.33 9.64
C THR A 107 30.74 -1.72 11.02
N VAL A 108 29.64 -1.32 11.62
CA VAL A 108 29.62 -0.82 13.00
C VAL A 108 29.69 -2.02 13.93
N LYS A 109 30.92 -2.44 14.22
CA LYS A 109 31.19 -3.37 15.31
C LYS A 109 30.93 -2.64 16.61
N TYR A 110 29.79 -2.89 17.24
CA TYR A 110 29.66 -2.60 18.65
C TYR A 110 30.74 -3.37 19.40
N PRO A 111 31.43 -2.75 20.38
CA PRO A 111 32.59 -3.35 20.98
C PRO A 111 32.26 -4.73 21.56
N THR A 112 32.90 -5.73 21.02
CA THR A 112 33.29 -7.03 21.56
C THR A 112 32.23 -8.14 21.76
N ASP A 113 30.98 -7.86 22.02
CA ASP A 113 29.91 -8.88 22.01
C ASP A 113 28.65 -8.22 21.44
N ASP A 114 28.36 -8.52 20.17
CA ASP A 114 27.24 -7.94 19.40
C ASP A 114 25.84 -8.28 19.95
N ASN A 115 25.77 -8.73 21.20
CA ASN A 115 24.54 -9.12 21.87
C ASN A 115 24.08 -7.98 22.80
N GLY A 116 22.84 -7.59 22.65
CA GLY A 116 22.26 -6.53 23.44
C GLY A 116 20.81 -6.23 23.10
N GLN A 117 20.38 -5.05 23.45
CA GLN A 117 19.10 -4.55 23.08
C GLN A 117 19.14 -4.02 21.63
N PRO A 118 18.29 -4.50 20.71
CA PRO A 118 18.20 -3.94 19.36
C PRO A 118 17.84 -2.45 19.38
N LEU A 119 18.65 -1.65 18.68
CA LEU A 119 18.45 -0.21 18.50
C LEU A 119 18.33 0.16 17.03
N TYR A 120 18.81 -0.71 16.16
CA TYR A 120 18.82 -0.49 14.71
C TYR A 120 18.26 -1.69 13.98
N TYR A 121 17.67 -1.42 12.83
CA TYR A 121 17.29 -2.45 11.86
C TYR A 121 17.71 -2.04 10.45
N GLY A 122 17.96 -3.01 9.60
CA GLY A 122 18.26 -2.78 8.19
C GLY A 122 17.70 -3.88 7.31
N PHE A 123 17.34 -3.52 6.10
CA PHE A 123 16.81 -4.49 5.14
C PHE A 123 17.89 -5.44 4.62
N ASN A 124 17.53 -6.73 4.54
CA ASN A 124 18.41 -7.82 4.10
C ASN A 124 17.77 -8.68 2.98
N GLY A 125 17.11 -8.03 2.01
CA GLY A 125 16.45 -8.74 0.90
C GLY A 125 15.12 -9.35 1.29
N SER A 126 14.74 -10.44 0.62
CA SER A 126 13.50 -11.18 0.85
C SER A 126 13.74 -12.67 1.03
N ASP A 127 12.74 -13.37 1.56
CA ASP A 127 12.73 -14.83 1.63
C ASP A 127 12.13 -15.46 0.35
N SER A 128 12.04 -16.80 0.33
CA SER A 128 11.44 -17.55 -0.79
C SER A 128 9.95 -17.32 -0.97
N SER A 129 9.28 -16.81 0.06
CA SER A 129 7.85 -16.45 0.05
C SER A 129 7.63 -14.96 -0.25
N ASN A 130 8.68 -14.25 -0.67
CA ASN A 130 8.67 -12.83 -0.97
C ASN A 130 8.38 -11.92 0.23
N ASN A 131 8.62 -12.39 1.46
CA ASN A 131 8.57 -11.54 2.64
C ASN A 131 9.86 -10.79 2.82
N LEU A 132 9.76 -9.53 3.24
CA LEU A 132 10.91 -8.70 3.50
C LEU A 132 11.70 -9.19 4.72
N LYS A 133 13.03 -9.28 4.60
CA LYS A 133 13.94 -9.62 5.70
C LYS A 133 14.56 -8.39 6.30
N ILE A 134 14.72 -8.42 7.61
CA ILE A 134 15.47 -7.39 8.36
C ILE A 134 16.57 -8.04 9.20
N ASP A 135 17.64 -7.29 9.38
CA ASP A 135 18.71 -7.58 10.34
C ASP A 135 18.58 -6.60 11.52
N LEU A 136 18.69 -7.11 12.73
CA LEU A 136 18.71 -6.31 13.95
C LEU A 136 20.15 -6.07 14.42
N SER A 137 20.41 -4.92 15.04
CA SER A 137 21.69 -4.58 15.65
C SER A 137 21.48 -3.71 16.89
N PRO A 138 22.11 -4.00 18.05
CA PRO A 138 22.78 -5.28 18.39
C PRO A 138 21.90 -6.50 18.22
N VAL A 139 22.52 -7.69 18.21
CA VAL A 139 21.80 -8.96 18.21
C VAL A 139 21.06 -9.12 19.54
N PRO A 140 19.79 -9.51 19.58
CA PRO A 140 19.04 -9.65 20.83
C PRO A 140 19.72 -10.57 21.84
N SER A 141 20.00 -10.07 23.05
CA SER A 141 20.52 -10.85 24.19
C SER A 141 19.43 -11.51 25.02
N GLU A 142 18.19 -11.07 24.83
CA GLU A 142 17.01 -11.59 25.52
C GLU A 142 15.79 -11.56 24.58
N VAL A 143 14.70 -12.22 24.99
CA VAL A 143 13.43 -12.17 24.24
C VAL A 143 12.78 -10.81 24.47
N GLN A 144 12.54 -10.08 23.38
CA GLN A 144 11.91 -8.78 23.38
C GLN A 144 10.80 -8.74 22.33
N THR A 145 9.75 -8.00 22.60
CA THR A 145 8.64 -7.79 21.65
C THR A 145 8.91 -6.56 20.82
N LEU A 146 9.04 -6.74 19.52
CA LEU A 146 9.19 -5.64 18.55
C LEU A 146 7.92 -5.44 17.77
N SER A 147 7.58 -4.18 17.47
CA SER A 147 6.49 -3.81 16.56
C SER A 147 7.00 -2.93 15.44
N PHE A 148 6.49 -3.16 14.24
CA PHE A 148 6.74 -2.37 13.05
C PHE A 148 5.40 -1.86 12.55
N ASP A 149 5.18 -0.56 12.61
CA ASP A 149 4.02 0.08 12.03
C ASP A 149 4.28 0.33 10.55
N ILE A 150 3.43 -0.25 9.71
CA ILE A 150 3.58 -0.24 8.26
C ILE A 150 2.37 0.38 7.59
N CYS A 151 2.57 0.95 6.42
CA CYS A 151 1.52 1.26 5.46
C CYS A 151 1.58 0.23 4.35
N LYS A 152 0.59 -0.67 4.28
CA LYS A 152 0.53 -1.76 3.30
C LYS A 152 -0.48 -1.44 2.22
N TYR A 153 -0.04 -1.43 0.98
CA TYR A 153 -0.91 -1.23 -0.16
C TYR A 153 -1.94 -2.35 -0.28
N GLN A 154 -3.16 -1.98 -0.63
CA GLN A 154 -4.23 -2.94 -0.82
C GLN A 154 -4.01 -3.73 -2.12
N ASP A 155 -4.19 -5.05 -2.06
CA ASP A 155 -4.21 -5.90 -3.25
C ASP A 155 -5.22 -5.39 -4.30
N ASN A 156 -5.05 -5.80 -5.55
CA ASN A 156 -5.98 -5.43 -6.60
C ASN A 156 -7.41 -5.85 -6.24
N LEU A 157 -8.36 -4.96 -6.53
CA LEU A 157 -9.77 -5.28 -6.41
C LEU A 157 -10.13 -6.26 -7.53
N LEU A 158 -10.63 -7.44 -7.16
CA LEU A 158 -10.90 -8.52 -8.12
C LEU A 158 -12.39 -8.82 -8.25
N THR A 159 -13.11 -8.92 -7.14
CA THR A 159 -14.53 -9.27 -7.09
C THR A 159 -15.42 -8.04 -7.08
N ALA A 160 -16.65 -8.16 -7.51
CA ALA A 160 -17.64 -7.07 -7.48
C ALA A 160 -17.80 -6.45 -6.08
N SER A 161 -17.69 -7.27 -5.04
CA SER A 161 -17.83 -6.89 -3.62
C SER A 161 -16.53 -6.44 -2.95
N SER A 162 -15.37 -6.51 -3.62
CA SER A 162 -14.10 -6.00 -3.07
C SER A 162 -14.24 -4.53 -2.68
N VAL A 163 -13.89 -4.18 -1.45
CA VAL A 163 -14.07 -2.84 -0.90
C VAL A 163 -12.77 -2.04 -0.95
N LEU A 164 -12.84 -0.84 -1.50
CA LEU A 164 -11.74 0.12 -1.51
C LEU A 164 -11.49 0.66 -0.09
N LYS A 165 -10.23 0.63 0.38
CA LYS A 165 -9.82 1.11 1.71
C LYS A 165 -9.45 2.60 1.75
N ILE A 166 -9.12 3.20 0.62
CA ILE A 166 -8.72 4.61 0.48
C ILE A 166 -9.88 5.48 -0.04
N PRO A 167 -9.77 6.82 -0.03
CA PRO A 167 -10.81 7.71 -0.57
C PRO A 167 -11.13 7.41 -2.03
N ALA A 168 -12.43 7.25 -2.32
CA ALA A 168 -12.88 6.80 -3.65
C ALA A 168 -12.79 7.88 -4.73
N GLN A 169 -12.99 9.16 -4.36
CA GLN A 169 -13.08 10.24 -5.34
C GLN A 169 -11.82 10.41 -6.21
N PRO A 170 -10.59 10.49 -5.65
CA PRO A 170 -9.40 10.57 -6.48
C PRO A 170 -9.17 9.34 -7.35
N VAL A 171 -9.59 8.15 -6.89
CA VAL A 171 -9.50 6.90 -7.68
C VAL A 171 -10.43 6.94 -8.88
N ILE A 172 -11.68 7.34 -8.68
CA ILE A 172 -12.69 7.46 -9.75
C ILE A 172 -12.26 8.47 -10.81
N LEU A 173 -11.84 9.67 -10.38
CA LEU A 173 -11.42 10.73 -11.29
C LEU A 173 -10.14 10.37 -12.04
N GLY A 174 -9.18 9.75 -11.37
CA GLY A 174 -7.95 9.27 -11.99
C GLY A 174 -8.19 8.14 -13.01
N ALA A 175 -9.09 7.22 -12.74
CA ALA A 175 -9.49 6.17 -13.68
C ALA A 175 -10.25 6.75 -14.88
N TRP A 176 -11.14 7.73 -14.64
CA TRP A 176 -11.85 8.45 -15.70
C TRP A 176 -10.91 9.21 -16.63
N ALA A 177 -9.94 9.95 -16.08
CA ALA A 177 -8.93 10.65 -16.87
C ALA A 177 -8.14 9.71 -17.78
N ARG A 178 -7.73 8.55 -17.27
CA ARG A 178 -7.03 7.52 -18.04
C ARG A 178 -7.91 6.92 -19.15
N ALA A 179 -9.19 6.67 -18.85
CA ALA A 179 -10.14 6.12 -19.83
C ALA A 179 -10.41 7.10 -20.99
N ILE A 180 -10.50 8.41 -20.73
CA ILE A 180 -10.62 9.40 -21.79
C ILE A 180 -9.35 9.46 -22.63
N SER A 181 -8.18 9.44 -21.98
CA SER A 181 -6.88 9.46 -22.67
C SER A 181 -6.70 8.25 -23.58
N GLU A 182 -7.17 7.05 -23.15
CA GLU A 182 -7.11 5.83 -23.97
C GLU A 182 -7.99 5.93 -25.21
N ARG A 183 -9.19 6.54 -25.11
CA ARG A 183 -10.06 6.74 -26.25
C ARG A 183 -9.48 7.70 -27.31
N GLY A 184 -8.68 8.66 -26.90
CA GLY A 184 -8.00 9.60 -27.80
C GLY A 184 -8.92 10.56 -28.58
N GLU A 185 -10.19 10.66 -28.21
CA GLU A 185 -11.22 11.37 -28.98
C GLU A 185 -11.17 12.89 -28.83
N ASP A 186 -10.49 13.42 -27.78
CA ASP A 186 -10.54 14.82 -27.39
C ASP A 186 -9.24 15.62 -27.62
N GLY A 187 -8.26 15.03 -28.28
CA GLY A 187 -6.95 15.63 -28.47
C GLY A 187 -6.19 15.93 -27.17
N GLY A 188 -6.60 15.31 -26.04
CA GLY A 188 -5.96 15.41 -24.74
C GLY A 188 -6.49 16.52 -23.82
N THR A 189 -7.41 17.37 -24.27
CA THR A 189 -7.91 18.51 -23.46
C THR A 189 -8.77 18.04 -22.29
N GLN A 190 -9.74 17.16 -22.52
CA GLN A 190 -10.64 16.67 -21.47
C GLN A 190 -9.89 15.73 -20.49
N SER A 191 -9.02 14.89 -21.00
CA SER A 191 -8.19 14.02 -20.16
C SER A 191 -7.27 14.83 -19.25
N SER A 192 -6.71 15.95 -19.75
CA SER A 192 -5.89 16.87 -18.95
C SER A 192 -6.70 17.55 -17.83
N LEU A 193 -7.91 18.04 -18.14
CA LEU A 193 -8.82 18.61 -17.13
C LEU A 193 -9.23 17.57 -16.08
N ALA A 194 -9.61 16.38 -16.52
CA ALA A 194 -9.95 15.28 -15.60
C ALA A 194 -8.77 14.88 -14.69
N ALA A 195 -7.54 14.89 -15.21
CA ALA A 195 -6.34 14.65 -14.42
C ALA A 195 -6.09 15.77 -13.39
N GLN A 196 -6.37 17.01 -13.72
CA GLN A 196 -6.30 18.12 -12.76
C GLN A 196 -7.34 17.95 -11.65
N GLU A 197 -8.58 17.64 -11.99
CA GLU A 197 -9.65 17.37 -11.00
C GLU A 197 -9.27 16.19 -10.08
N ALA A 198 -8.67 15.13 -10.62
CA ALA A 198 -8.18 13.99 -9.83
C ALA A 198 -7.08 14.41 -8.84
N ASN A 199 -6.15 15.26 -9.28
CA ASN A 199 -5.09 15.78 -8.41
C ASN A 199 -5.63 16.69 -7.30
N GLU A 200 -6.63 17.56 -7.59
CA GLU A 200 -7.27 18.37 -6.57
C GLU A 200 -8.05 17.51 -5.55
N ALA A 201 -8.78 16.51 -6.01
CA ALA A 201 -9.47 15.56 -5.13
C ALA A 201 -8.47 14.78 -4.25
N LEU A 202 -7.31 14.41 -4.79
CA LEU A 202 -6.24 13.76 -4.04
C LEU A 202 -5.67 14.67 -2.94
N LYS A 203 -5.36 15.93 -3.27
CA LYS A 203 -4.87 16.92 -2.28
C LYS A 203 -5.87 17.09 -1.13
N GLN A 204 -7.16 17.24 -1.44
CA GLN A 204 -8.21 17.35 -0.44
C GLN A 204 -8.31 16.11 0.44
N ALA A 205 -8.23 14.91 -0.16
CA ALA A 205 -8.26 13.66 0.57
C ALA A 205 -7.06 13.51 1.52
N ILE A 206 -5.86 13.90 1.09
CA ILE A 206 -4.64 13.91 1.92
C ILE A 206 -4.79 14.87 3.10
N ILE A 207 -5.32 16.07 2.89
CA ILE A 207 -5.54 17.05 3.96
C ILE A 207 -6.49 16.49 5.03
N LEU A 208 -7.58 15.84 4.62
CA LEU A 208 -8.54 15.23 5.53
C LEU A 208 -7.94 14.07 6.32
N ASP A 209 -7.18 13.18 5.64
CA ASP A 209 -6.54 12.04 6.29
C ASP A 209 -5.45 12.50 7.28
N SER A 210 -4.63 13.48 6.90
CA SER A 210 -3.60 14.08 7.75
C SER A 210 -4.17 14.82 8.96
N GLY A 211 -5.34 15.45 8.82
CA GLY A 211 -6.06 16.08 9.93
C GLY A 211 -6.49 15.09 11.00
N ASN A 212 -6.78 13.85 10.63
CA ASN A 212 -7.17 12.78 11.55
C ASN A 212 -5.96 12.12 12.27
N THR A 213 -4.72 12.39 11.82
CA THR A 213 -3.50 11.86 12.45
C THR A 213 -2.95 12.73 13.59
N GLN A 214 -3.53 13.90 13.85
CA GLN A 214 -3.00 14.86 14.85
C GLN A 214 -3.58 14.68 16.27
N TYR A 215 -4.23 13.54 16.56
CA TYR A 215 -4.76 13.26 17.89
C TYR A 215 -4.24 11.97 18.47
#